data_847e480ea6c96c1319ab18159a6783cc
#
_entry.id   847e480ea6c96c1319ab18159a6783cc
#
_cell.length_a   1.000
_cell.length_b   1.000
_cell.length_c   1.000
_cell.angle_alpha   90.00
_cell.angle_beta   90.00
_cell.angle_gamma   90.00
#
_symmetry.space_group_name_H-M   'P 1'
#
loop_
_entity.id
_entity.type
_entity.pdbx_description
1 polymer ?
#
loop_
_entity_poly.entity_id
_entity_poly.type
_entity_poly.pdbx_seq_one_letter_code
_entity_poly.pdbx_strand_id
1 'polypeptide(L)'
;DRLGIRASAVFASDEFARGNLFHGFCVRKLSDTVAELGEDIVIVIAFASQRPEVLQLMYALEDKYDVVAPDVPVVEGPLFDEDFVRAHQDEMQRAYDLLADDLSREVFLDTVRFKLSGKMEYLRHSESDKDEVFHNLLRPTAEEHFSDLGAYNGDTIRELLHYTDG
;
A
#
# COMPACT_ATOMS: atom_id res chain seq x y z
N ASP A 1 10.54 -18.11 3.67
CA ASP A 1 11.66 -19.09 3.69
C ASP A 1 12.43 -19.22 2.36
N ARG A 2 11.90 -18.78 1.21
CA ARG A 2 12.63 -18.85 -0.08
C ARG A 2 13.98 -18.11 -0.05
N LEU A 3 14.05 -17.00 0.67
CA LEU A 3 15.25 -16.17 0.78
C LEU A 3 16.11 -16.49 2.02
N GLY A 4 15.74 -17.49 2.82
CA GLY A 4 16.43 -17.80 4.08
C GLY A 4 16.28 -16.72 5.17
N ILE A 5 15.48 -15.68 4.94
CA ILE A 5 15.24 -14.62 5.90
C ILE A 5 14.25 -15.11 6.96
N ARG A 6 14.61 -14.95 8.23
CA ARG A 6 13.76 -15.27 9.37
C ARG A 6 13.38 -13.99 10.10
N ALA A 7 12.10 -13.86 10.46
CA ALA A 7 11.68 -12.79 11.35
C ALA A 7 12.31 -13.01 12.74
N SER A 8 12.82 -11.95 13.37
CA SER A 8 13.33 -11.98 14.74
C SER A 8 12.20 -11.91 15.76
N ALA A 9 11.14 -11.19 15.45
CA ALA A 9 9.94 -11.04 16.27
C ALA A 9 8.70 -10.80 15.41
N VAL A 10 7.53 -11.02 16.00
CA VAL A 10 6.24 -10.58 15.45
C VAL A 10 5.60 -9.68 16.50
N PHE A 11 5.17 -8.51 16.10
CA PHE A 11 4.52 -7.57 17.00
C PHE A 11 3.23 -6.99 16.39
N ALA A 12 2.41 -6.42 17.23
CA ALA A 12 1.30 -5.55 16.88
C ALA A 12 1.48 -4.21 17.60
N SER A 13 0.72 -3.19 17.20
CA SER A 13 0.65 -1.95 17.97
C SER A 13 0.21 -2.26 19.41
N ASP A 14 0.71 -1.50 20.36
CA ASP A 14 0.60 -1.81 21.78
C ASP A 14 -0.84 -2.02 22.27
N GLU A 15 -1.80 -1.38 21.62
CA GLU A 15 -3.25 -1.52 21.90
C GLU A 15 -3.82 -2.87 21.44
N PHE A 16 -3.21 -3.52 20.45
CA PHE A 16 -3.70 -4.76 19.85
C PHE A 16 -2.87 -5.99 20.22
N ALA A 17 -1.71 -5.81 20.83
CA ALA A 17 -0.87 -6.91 21.28
C ALA A 17 -1.51 -7.65 22.46
N ARG A 18 -1.91 -8.91 22.25
CA ARG A 18 -2.62 -9.73 23.24
C ARG A 18 -1.87 -11.02 23.61
N GLY A 19 -0.60 -11.14 23.19
CA GLY A 19 0.19 -12.33 23.45
C GLY A 19 -0.27 -13.57 22.67
N ASN A 20 -1.03 -13.40 21.59
CA ASN A 20 -1.45 -14.51 20.74
C ASN A 20 -0.25 -15.15 20.05
N LEU A 21 -0.36 -16.45 19.74
CA LEU A 21 0.64 -17.13 18.92
C LEU A 21 0.32 -16.96 17.43
N PHE A 22 1.33 -16.60 16.65
CA PHE A 22 1.28 -16.53 15.21
C PHE A 22 2.50 -17.25 14.60
N HIS A 23 2.28 -18.35 13.89
CA HIS A 23 3.35 -19.17 13.30
C HIS A 23 4.51 -19.49 14.26
N GLY A 24 4.22 -19.77 15.52
CA GLY A 24 5.21 -20.08 16.56
C GLY A 24 5.84 -18.88 17.25
N PHE A 25 5.52 -17.65 16.83
CA PHE A 25 5.89 -16.41 17.51
C PHE A 25 4.81 -16.00 18.50
N CYS A 26 5.22 -15.56 19.68
CA CYS A 26 4.32 -14.79 20.56
C CYS A 26 4.24 -13.36 20.02
N VAL A 27 3.03 -12.89 19.68
CA VAL A 27 2.81 -11.51 19.21
C VAL A 27 3.01 -10.57 20.40
N ARG A 28 4.01 -9.72 20.31
CA ARG A 28 4.43 -8.77 21.36
C ARG A 28 3.92 -7.36 21.09
N LYS A 29 4.13 -6.46 22.04
CA LYS A 29 4.03 -5.03 21.77
C LYS A 29 5.24 -4.54 21.00
N LEU A 30 5.06 -3.49 20.21
CA LEU A 30 6.18 -2.83 19.53
C LEU A 30 7.19 -2.30 20.55
N SER A 31 6.73 -1.66 21.63
CA SER A 31 7.58 -1.13 22.71
C SER A 31 8.49 -2.19 23.33
N ASP A 32 7.95 -3.39 23.61
CA ASP A 32 8.71 -4.51 24.18
C ASP A 32 9.73 -5.06 23.16
N THR A 33 9.33 -5.11 21.89
CA THR A 33 10.20 -5.58 20.80
C THR A 33 11.40 -4.66 20.61
N VAL A 34 11.18 -3.35 20.61
CA VAL A 34 12.26 -2.35 20.49
C VAL A 34 13.15 -2.35 21.73
N ALA A 35 12.60 -2.53 22.92
CA ALA A 35 13.39 -2.63 24.16
C ALA A 35 14.36 -3.83 24.14
N GLU A 36 13.97 -4.94 23.48
CA GLU A 36 14.80 -6.15 23.37
C GLU A 36 15.80 -6.10 22.20
N LEU A 37 15.35 -5.68 20.99
CA LEU A 37 16.13 -5.73 19.76
C LEU A 37 16.90 -4.45 19.45
N GLY A 38 16.57 -3.34 20.11
CA GLY A 38 17.09 -2.01 19.80
C GLY A 38 16.26 -1.31 18.70
N GLU A 39 16.70 -0.11 18.33
CA GLU A 39 16.02 0.73 17.34
C GLU A 39 16.50 0.48 15.90
N ASP A 40 17.62 -0.19 15.73
CA ASP A 40 18.17 -0.55 14.41
C ASP A 40 17.51 -1.84 13.88
N ILE A 41 16.23 -1.71 13.53
CA ILE A 41 15.39 -2.81 13.06
C ILE A 41 14.69 -2.45 11.74
N VAL A 42 14.47 -3.46 10.90
CA VAL A 42 13.61 -3.36 9.74
C VAL A 42 12.23 -3.89 10.11
N ILE A 43 11.21 -3.06 9.92
CA ILE A 43 9.81 -3.42 10.16
C ILE A 43 9.17 -3.81 8.83
N VAL A 44 8.64 -5.03 8.76
CA VAL A 44 7.90 -5.52 7.60
C VAL A 44 6.40 -5.46 7.90
N ILE A 45 5.68 -4.63 7.16
CA ILE A 45 4.21 -4.55 7.25
C ILE A 45 3.63 -5.80 6.56
N ALA A 46 2.84 -6.58 7.32
CA ALA A 46 2.27 -7.84 6.87
C ALA A 46 0.75 -7.79 6.67
N PHE A 47 0.19 -6.61 6.48
CA PHE A 47 -1.23 -6.39 6.23
C PHE A 47 -1.44 -5.12 5.38
N ALA A 48 -2.61 -4.99 4.77
CA ALA A 48 -3.01 -3.79 4.03
C ALA A 48 -4.16 -3.09 4.77
N SER A 49 -4.21 -1.76 4.70
CA SER A 49 -5.30 -0.95 5.23
C SER A 49 -5.44 0.34 4.43
N GLN A 50 -6.67 0.79 4.25
CA GLN A 50 -7.00 2.11 3.70
C GLN A 50 -7.54 3.07 4.79
N ARG A 51 -7.57 2.62 6.05
CA ARG A 51 -8.07 3.42 7.17
C ARG A 51 -7.06 4.51 7.52
N PRO A 52 -7.47 5.80 7.54
CA PRO A 52 -6.56 6.92 7.77
C PRO A 52 -5.74 6.79 9.06
N GLU A 53 -6.35 6.35 10.15
CA GLU A 53 -5.67 6.17 11.42
C GLU A 53 -4.60 5.07 11.38
N VAL A 54 -4.79 4.04 10.56
CA VAL A 54 -3.80 2.97 10.38
C VAL A 54 -2.66 3.43 9.50
N LEU A 55 -2.96 4.16 8.42
CA LEU A 55 -1.94 4.76 7.55
C LEU A 55 -1.07 5.76 8.32
N GLN A 56 -1.67 6.63 9.15
CA GLN A 56 -0.92 7.54 10.01
C GLN A 56 0.02 6.81 10.96
N LEU A 57 -0.41 5.68 11.53
CA LEU A 57 0.45 4.85 12.38
C LEU A 57 1.63 4.27 11.57
N MET A 58 1.38 3.77 10.36
CA MET A 58 2.43 3.25 9.48
C MET A 58 3.45 4.34 9.11
N TYR A 59 2.98 5.54 8.77
CA TYR A 59 3.84 6.68 8.45
C TYR A 59 4.66 7.13 9.67
N ALA A 60 4.07 7.13 10.87
CA ALA A 60 4.81 7.43 12.10
C ALA A 60 5.89 6.36 12.43
N LEU A 61 5.69 5.11 12.01
CA LEU A 61 6.72 4.08 12.09
C LEU A 61 7.85 4.33 11.08
N GLU A 62 7.51 4.71 9.85
CA GLU A 62 8.47 5.02 8.79
C GLU A 62 9.37 6.22 9.13
N ASP A 63 8.82 7.21 9.85
CA ASP A 63 9.60 8.37 10.34
C ASP A 63 10.68 7.97 11.37
N LYS A 64 10.57 6.79 11.98
CA LYS A 64 11.44 6.36 13.08
C LYS A 64 12.27 5.12 12.76
N TYR A 65 11.77 4.23 11.92
CA TYR A 65 12.39 2.94 11.60
C TYR A 65 12.49 2.72 10.09
N ASP A 66 13.31 1.77 9.68
CA ASP A 66 13.27 1.28 8.30
C ASP A 66 12.03 0.39 8.12
N VAL A 67 11.03 0.89 7.41
CA VAL A 67 9.73 0.21 7.21
C VAL A 67 9.57 -0.18 5.75
N VAL A 68 9.14 -1.41 5.52
CA VAL A 68 8.80 -1.91 4.18
C VAL A 68 7.45 -2.61 4.19
N ALA A 69 6.66 -2.41 3.15
CA ALA A 69 5.40 -3.09 2.88
C ALA A 69 5.54 -3.88 1.57
N PRO A 70 6.10 -5.11 1.61
CA PRO A 70 6.37 -5.85 0.38
C PRO A 70 5.09 -6.20 -0.36
N ASP A 71 5.08 -5.92 -1.67
CA ASP A 71 4.02 -6.35 -2.57
C ASP A 71 4.26 -7.82 -2.97
N VAL A 72 3.60 -8.72 -2.29
CA VAL A 72 3.68 -10.17 -2.56
C VAL A 72 2.32 -10.69 -3.00
N PRO A 73 2.26 -11.57 -4.03
CA PRO A 73 1.00 -12.13 -4.46
C PRO A 73 0.38 -12.99 -3.35
N VAL A 74 -0.89 -12.75 -3.06
CA VAL A 74 -1.67 -13.51 -2.05
C VAL A 74 -2.00 -14.91 -2.56
N VAL A 75 -2.14 -15.07 -3.87
CA VAL A 75 -2.28 -16.33 -4.58
C VAL A 75 -1.06 -16.59 -5.46
N GLU A 76 -0.85 -17.80 -5.91
CA GLU A 76 0.27 -18.15 -6.79
C GLU A 76 0.36 -17.20 -7.99
N GLY A 77 1.58 -16.73 -8.26
CA GLY A 77 1.89 -15.84 -9.37
C GLY A 77 3.37 -15.45 -9.37
N PRO A 78 3.85 -14.82 -10.44
CA PRO A 78 5.19 -14.29 -10.48
C PRO A 78 5.36 -13.16 -9.45
N LEU A 79 6.53 -13.09 -8.85
CA LEU A 79 6.93 -11.91 -8.08
C LEU A 79 7.21 -10.76 -9.03
N PHE A 80 6.82 -9.56 -8.61
CA PHE A 80 7.25 -8.34 -9.28
C PHE A 80 8.62 -7.94 -8.73
N ASP A 81 9.66 -8.54 -9.30
CA ASP A 81 11.06 -8.33 -8.94
C ASP A 81 11.87 -7.73 -10.10
N GLU A 82 13.17 -7.56 -9.90
CA GLU A 82 14.04 -7.01 -10.94
C GLU A 82 14.08 -7.86 -12.21
N ASP A 83 13.97 -9.18 -12.09
CA ASP A 83 13.95 -10.07 -13.25
C ASP A 83 12.65 -9.91 -14.03
N PHE A 84 11.52 -9.75 -13.33
CA PHE A 84 10.24 -9.42 -13.95
C PHE A 84 10.30 -8.08 -14.69
N VAL A 85 10.81 -7.03 -14.06
CA VAL A 85 10.96 -5.71 -14.68
C VAL A 85 11.85 -5.79 -15.91
N ARG A 86 12.96 -6.48 -15.81
CA ARG A 86 13.92 -6.65 -16.93
C ARG A 86 13.29 -7.43 -18.11
N ALA A 87 12.50 -8.45 -17.80
CA ALA A 87 11.81 -9.25 -18.82
C ALA A 87 10.69 -8.49 -19.53
N HIS A 88 10.07 -7.49 -18.88
CA HIS A 88 8.92 -6.73 -19.39
C HIS A 88 9.26 -5.25 -19.67
N GLN A 89 10.55 -4.93 -19.82
CA GLN A 89 11.01 -3.54 -19.98
C GLN A 89 10.34 -2.84 -21.17
N ASP A 90 10.19 -3.52 -22.29
CA ASP A 90 9.59 -2.95 -23.50
C ASP A 90 8.09 -2.67 -23.33
N GLU A 91 7.36 -3.54 -22.60
CA GLU A 91 5.96 -3.33 -22.28
C GLU A 91 5.77 -2.15 -21.33
N MET A 92 6.61 -2.07 -20.30
CA MET A 92 6.60 -0.97 -19.34
C MET A 92 6.94 0.36 -20.01
N GLN A 93 7.93 0.38 -20.91
CA GLN A 93 8.28 1.59 -21.66
C GLN A 93 7.11 2.03 -22.55
N ARG A 94 6.46 1.10 -23.27
CA ARG A 94 5.26 1.43 -24.05
C ARG A 94 4.12 1.97 -23.21
N ALA A 95 3.88 1.39 -22.02
CA ALA A 95 2.87 1.89 -21.10
C ALA A 95 3.20 3.31 -20.60
N TYR A 96 4.45 3.55 -20.23
CA TYR A 96 4.94 4.85 -19.81
C TYR A 96 4.78 5.91 -20.91
N ASP A 97 5.10 5.58 -22.16
CA ASP A 97 5.01 6.49 -23.30
C ASP A 97 3.56 6.86 -23.68
N LEU A 98 2.59 6.01 -23.32
CA LEU A 98 1.16 6.27 -23.50
C LEU A 98 0.56 7.22 -22.46
N LEU A 99 1.24 7.48 -21.34
CA LEU A 99 0.75 8.38 -20.29
C LEU A 99 0.77 9.82 -20.78
N ALA A 100 -0.34 10.53 -20.54
CA ALA A 100 -0.59 11.84 -21.12
C ALA A 100 0.28 12.97 -20.53
N ASP A 101 0.65 12.88 -19.25
CA ASP A 101 1.30 13.95 -18.51
C ASP A 101 2.41 13.43 -17.59
N ASP A 102 3.21 14.36 -17.07
CA ASP A 102 4.37 14.04 -16.25
C ASP A 102 3.98 13.50 -14.88
N LEU A 103 2.86 13.95 -14.30
CA LEU A 103 2.36 13.43 -13.03
C LEU A 103 1.99 11.94 -13.16
N SER A 104 1.26 11.57 -14.21
CA SER A 104 0.92 10.17 -14.50
C SER A 104 2.18 9.31 -14.68
N ARG A 105 3.22 9.84 -15.32
CA ARG A 105 4.50 9.17 -15.50
C ARG A 105 5.25 8.98 -14.18
N GLU A 106 5.22 10.00 -13.32
CA GLU A 106 5.81 9.92 -11.97
C GLU A 106 5.11 8.87 -11.12
N VAL A 107 3.77 8.87 -11.07
CA VAL A 107 2.97 7.85 -10.37
C VAL A 107 3.26 6.44 -10.89
N PHE A 108 3.42 6.27 -12.21
CA PHE A 108 3.82 4.99 -12.79
C PHE A 108 5.18 4.52 -12.27
N LEU A 109 6.19 5.42 -12.27
CA LEU A 109 7.53 5.10 -11.77
C LEU A 109 7.53 4.80 -10.28
N ASP A 110 6.79 5.56 -9.49
CA ASP A 110 6.67 5.34 -8.05
C ASP A 110 5.95 4.01 -7.73
N THR A 111 4.95 3.64 -8.53
CA THR A 111 4.33 2.32 -8.43
C THR A 111 5.35 1.19 -8.68
N VAL A 112 6.18 1.31 -9.71
CA VAL A 112 7.24 0.34 -9.99
C VAL A 112 8.28 0.30 -8.85
N ARG A 113 8.69 1.45 -8.36
CA ARG A 113 9.64 1.56 -7.23
C ARG A 113 9.08 0.93 -5.96
N PHE A 114 7.81 1.21 -5.65
CA PHE A 114 7.12 0.59 -4.51
C PHE A 114 7.10 -0.93 -4.63
N LYS A 115 6.67 -1.46 -5.77
CA LYS A 115 6.59 -2.90 -6.00
C LYS A 115 7.95 -3.62 -5.86
N LEU A 116 9.03 -2.95 -6.25
CA LEU A 116 10.39 -3.49 -6.12
C LEU A 116 10.95 -3.38 -4.70
N SER A 117 10.68 -2.28 -4.00
CA SER A 117 11.34 -1.96 -2.74
C SER A 117 10.47 -2.19 -1.51
N GLY A 118 9.15 -2.12 -1.64
CA GLY A 118 8.21 -2.06 -0.53
C GLY A 118 8.25 -0.74 0.25
N LYS A 119 8.95 0.29 -0.23
CA LYS A 119 9.07 1.59 0.45
C LYS A 119 7.78 2.38 0.32
N MET A 120 7.16 2.71 1.44
CA MET A 120 5.85 3.39 1.47
C MET A 120 5.91 4.84 1.00
N GLU A 121 7.08 5.48 1.03
CA GLU A 121 7.27 6.84 0.50
C GLU A 121 6.74 6.99 -0.93
N TYR A 122 6.92 5.97 -1.79
CA TYR A 122 6.44 5.99 -3.17
C TYR A 122 4.91 5.97 -3.26
N LEU A 123 4.21 5.31 -2.34
CA LEU A 123 2.75 5.37 -2.26
C LEU A 123 2.28 6.75 -1.79
N ARG A 124 2.97 7.35 -0.82
CA ARG A 124 2.64 8.70 -0.33
C ARG A 124 2.76 9.75 -1.42
N HIS A 125 3.79 9.67 -2.26
CA HIS A 125 3.95 10.59 -3.41
C HIS A 125 2.87 10.40 -4.47
N SER A 126 2.26 9.22 -4.54
CA SER A 126 1.24 8.87 -5.52
C SER A 126 -0.19 9.12 -5.00
N GLU A 127 -0.36 9.55 -3.76
CA GLU A 127 -1.67 9.90 -3.20
C GLU A 127 -2.22 11.14 -3.90
N SER A 128 -3.50 11.06 -4.33
CA SER A 128 -4.25 12.17 -4.87
C SER A 128 -5.39 12.54 -3.94
N ASP A 129 -5.67 13.83 -3.82
CA ASP A 129 -6.85 14.30 -3.10
C ASP A 129 -8.12 13.89 -3.86
N LYS A 130 -9.02 13.18 -3.18
CA LYS A 130 -10.26 12.68 -3.79
C LYS A 130 -11.16 13.82 -4.27
N ASP A 131 -11.29 14.87 -3.49
CA ASP A 131 -12.14 16.01 -3.84
C ASP A 131 -11.60 16.70 -5.09
N GLU A 132 -10.28 16.85 -5.19
CA GLU A 132 -9.64 17.37 -6.40
C GLU A 132 -9.91 16.47 -7.61
N VAL A 133 -9.77 15.16 -7.47
CA VAL A 133 -10.03 14.20 -8.55
C VAL A 133 -11.48 14.27 -9.00
N PHE A 134 -12.45 14.23 -8.10
CA PHE A 134 -13.86 14.28 -8.46
C PHE A 134 -14.29 15.62 -9.02
N HIS A 135 -13.89 16.75 -8.41
CA HIS A 135 -14.30 18.07 -8.85
C HIS A 135 -13.56 18.58 -10.09
N ASN A 136 -12.29 18.23 -10.26
CA ASN A 136 -11.45 18.82 -11.32
C ASN A 136 -11.19 17.89 -12.50
N LEU A 137 -11.10 16.57 -12.27
CA LEU A 137 -10.82 15.60 -13.33
C LEU A 137 -12.07 14.88 -13.80
N LEU A 138 -12.76 14.17 -12.94
CA LEU A 138 -13.92 13.35 -13.31
C LEU A 138 -15.16 14.18 -13.60
N ARG A 139 -15.44 15.17 -12.77
CA ARG A 139 -16.58 16.10 -12.88
C ARG A 139 -17.91 15.36 -13.15
N PRO A 140 -18.26 14.34 -12.34
CA PRO A 140 -19.47 13.59 -12.59
C PRO A 140 -20.70 14.49 -12.46
N THR A 141 -21.74 14.16 -13.21
CA THR A 141 -23.03 14.88 -13.21
C THR A 141 -24.15 13.98 -12.72
N ALA A 142 -25.31 14.55 -12.38
CA ALA A 142 -26.49 13.78 -11.99
C ALA A 142 -27.04 12.87 -13.12
N GLU A 143 -26.54 13.01 -14.34
CA GLU A 143 -26.94 12.20 -15.50
C GLU A 143 -26.02 10.99 -15.75
N GLU A 144 -25.03 10.74 -14.86
CA GLU A 144 -24.11 9.63 -15.01
C GLU A 144 -24.81 8.27 -14.91
N HIS A 145 -24.44 7.35 -15.79
CA HIS A 145 -24.83 5.95 -15.71
C HIS A 145 -23.70 5.14 -15.09
N PHE A 146 -23.85 4.77 -13.83
CA PHE A 146 -22.83 4.07 -13.06
C PHE A 146 -23.24 2.62 -12.79
N SER A 147 -22.30 1.70 -12.91
CA SER A 147 -22.46 0.29 -12.54
C SER A 147 -21.34 -0.14 -11.62
N ASP A 148 -21.68 -0.57 -10.43
CA ASP A 148 -20.74 -1.10 -9.45
C ASP A 148 -20.74 -2.64 -9.50
N LEU A 149 -19.66 -3.21 -10.02
CA LEU A 149 -19.46 -4.66 -10.11
C LEU A 149 -18.69 -5.14 -8.87
N GLY A 150 -19.37 -5.60 -7.86
CA GLY A 150 -18.82 -5.99 -6.57
C GLY A 150 -19.07 -4.95 -5.48
N ALA A 151 -20.29 -4.43 -5.47
CA ALA A 151 -20.75 -3.29 -4.67
C ALA A 151 -20.60 -3.41 -3.14
N TYR A 152 -20.11 -4.54 -2.62
CA TYR A 152 -19.92 -4.81 -1.19
C TYR A 152 -21.07 -4.24 -0.34
N ASN A 153 -20.88 -3.09 0.31
CA ASN A 153 -21.89 -2.40 1.11
C ASN A 153 -22.39 -1.09 0.45
N GLY A 154 -22.06 -0.85 -0.83
CA GLY A 154 -22.44 0.33 -1.61
C GLY A 154 -21.64 1.59 -1.26
N ASP A 155 -20.42 1.44 -0.74
CA ASP A 155 -19.54 2.56 -0.40
C ASP A 155 -19.15 3.39 -1.63
N THR A 156 -18.79 2.75 -2.74
CA THR A 156 -18.47 3.41 -4.00
C THR A 156 -19.66 4.18 -4.57
N ILE A 157 -20.88 3.62 -4.48
CA ILE A 157 -22.11 4.30 -4.92
C ILE A 157 -22.39 5.53 -4.05
N ARG A 158 -22.23 5.41 -2.72
CA ARG A 158 -22.40 6.57 -1.82
C ARG A 158 -21.36 7.65 -2.08
N GLU A 159 -20.14 7.27 -2.38
CA GLU A 159 -19.10 8.21 -2.75
C GLU A 159 -19.45 8.95 -4.04
N LEU A 160 -19.85 8.25 -5.10
CA LEU A 160 -20.28 8.88 -6.36
C LEU A 160 -21.46 9.85 -6.13
N LEU A 161 -22.49 9.44 -5.38
CA LEU A 161 -23.66 10.27 -5.07
C LEU A 161 -23.27 11.54 -4.30
N HIS A 162 -22.25 11.49 -3.47
CA HIS A 162 -21.72 12.66 -2.77
C HIS A 162 -21.19 13.74 -3.74
N TYR A 163 -20.64 13.33 -4.88
CA TYR A 163 -20.03 14.23 -5.86
C TYR A 163 -20.97 14.58 -7.04
N THR A 164 -22.17 14.01 -7.11
CA THR A 164 -23.12 14.25 -8.20
C THR A 164 -24.31 15.12 -7.80
N ASP A 165 -24.34 15.69 -6.60
CA ASP A 165 -25.48 16.48 -6.08
C ASP A 165 -26.83 15.74 -6.15
N GLY A 166 -26.80 14.42 -6.05
CA GLY A 166 -27.95 13.53 -6.16
C GLY A 166 -28.61 13.16 -4.83
#